data_4858ce068da2816186dc85327ebe61a5
#
_entry.id   4858ce068da2816186dc85327ebe61a5
#
_cell.length_a   1.000
_cell.length_b   1.000
_cell.length_c   1.000
_cell.angle_alpha   90.00
_cell.angle_beta   90.00
_cell.angle_gamma   90.00
#
_symmetry.space_group_name_H-M   'P 1'
#
loop_
_entity.id
_entity.type
_entity.pdbx_description
1 polymer ?
#
loop_
_entity_poly.entity_id
_entity_poly.type
_entity_poly.pdbx_seq_one_letter_code
_entity_poly.pdbx_strand_id
1 'polypeptide(L)'
;MGYIEYVPNYVFEVWFGKSVKVSFSKVSNLSNSIETRIMIDGANNGRPYFSAKPNHKPETITFEKGTEVVPQHTALYDLTPGVHVYNIMILVRKGEKVEKVFGIDEGIVTSVKYSDLDGMSGQILVRTIEMQHTGLLEIPK
;
A
#
# COMPACT_ATOMS: atom_id res chain seq x y z
N MET A 1 -19.16 11.20 33.25
CA MET A 1 -19.64 11.54 31.92
C MET A 1 -19.32 10.46 30.94
N GLY A 2 -20.30 9.82 30.47
CA GLY A 2 -20.07 8.60 29.77
C GLY A 2 -20.22 8.66 28.25
N TYR A 3 -19.67 9.63 27.57
CA TYR A 3 -19.65 9.49 26.13
C TYR A 3 -18.42 8.72 25.71
N ILE A 4 -18.64 7.83 24.76
CA ILE A 4 -17.57 7.08 24.13
C ILE A 4 -16.93 8.01 23.14
N GLU A 5 -15.70 8.36 23.41
CA GLU A 5 -14.92 9.11 22.46
C GLU A 5 -14.53 8.13 21.33
N TYR A 6 -15.17 8.27 20.18
CA TYR A 6 -14.75 7.52 19.02
C TYR A 6 -13.39 8.06 18.60
N VAL A 7 -12.36 7.28 18.91
CA VAL A 7 -11.05 7.58 18.38
C VAL A 7 -11.19 7.53 16.88
N PRO A 8 -10.86 8.61 16.17
CA PRO A 8 -10.96 8.60 14.71
C PRO A 8 -10.22 7.40 14.16
N ASN A 9 -10.79 6.80 13.15
CA ASN A 9 -10.17 5.70 12.43
C ASN A 9 -8.76 6.10 12.01
N TYR A 10 -7.92 5.11 11.79
CA TYR A 10 -6.57 5.35 11.34
C TYR A 10 -6.56 6.14 10.04
N VAL A 11 -5.63 7.06 9.94
CA VAL A 11 -5.36 7.81 8.70
C VAL A 11 -4.09 7.23 8.10
N PHE A 12 -4.13 6.97 6.82
CA PHE A 12 -2.99 6.44 6.09
C PHE A 12 -2.38 7.53 5.25
N GLU A 13 -1.21 7.99 5.69
CA GLU A 13 -0.45 9.02 4.99
C GLU A 13 0.63 8.34 4.17
N VAL A 14 0.57 8.51 2.87
CA VAL A 14 1.51 7.85 1.96
C VAL A 14 2.37 8.89 1.27
N TRP A 15 3.68 8.70 1.40
CA TRP A 15 4.66 9.51 0.72
C TRP A 15 5.16 8.75 -0.51
N PHE A 16 5.01 9.36 -1.68
CA PHE A 16 5.53 8.85 -2.93
C PHE A 16 6.78 9.65 -3.27
N GLY A 17 7.94 9.12 -2.85
CA GLY A 17 9.17 9.86 -2.93
C GLY A 17 9.27 10.88 -1.79
N LYS A 18 10.03 11.95 -2.02
CA LYS A 18 10.30 12.93 -0.97
C LYS A 18 9.33 14.10 -0.92
N SER A 19 8.57 14.31 -1.99
CA SER A 19 7.81 15.55 -2.15
C SER A 19 6.29 15.35 -2.30
N VAL A 20 5.83 14.15 -2.59
CA VAL A 20 4.42 13.89 -2.82
C VAL A 20 3.82 13.13 -1.65
N LYS A 21 2.86 13.75 -0.99
CA LYS A 21 2.18 13.19 0.18
C LYS A 21 0.68 13.15 -0.08
N VAL A 22 0.07 12.00 0.11
CA VAL A 22 -1.36 11.80 -0.08
C VAL A 22 -1.92 11.03 1.10
N SER A 23 -3.07 11.47 1.62
CA SER A 23 -3.79 10.74 2.65
C SER A 23 -4.84 9.84 2.00
N PHE A 24 -4.82 8.57 2.36
CA PHE A 24 -5.80 7.59 1.87
C PHE A 24 -6.70 7.13 3.00
N SER A 25 -7.92 6.75 2.66
CA SER A 25 -8.88 6.23 3.61
C SER A 25 -8.69 4.74 3.87
N LYS A 26 -8.09 4.03 2.92
CA LYS A 26 -7.87 2.59 3.04
C LYS A 26 -6.62 2.18 2.27
N VAL A 27 -5.84 1.32 2.88
CA VAL A 27 -4.71 0.66 2.23
C VAL A 27 -4.88 -0.83 2.46
N SER A 28 -4.92 -1.61 1.40
CA SER A 28 -5.19 -3.04 1.45
C SER A 28 -4.02 -3.85 0.92
N ASN A 29 -3.92 -5.07 1.43
CA ASN A 29 -2.92 -6.05 1.01
C ASN A 29 -1.48 -5.62 1.34
N LEU A 30 -1.29 -5.24 2.60
CA LEU A 30 0.06 -4.99 3.13
C LEU A 30 0.74 -6.34 3.35
N SER A 31 1.36 -6.84 2.31
CA SER A 31 1.96 -8.18 2.33
C SER A 31 3.34 -8.19 1.70
N ASN A 32 4.11 -9.17 2.11
CA ASN A 32 5.45 -9.39 1.60
C ASN A 32 5.65 -10.90 1.52
N SER A 33 6.07 -11.37 0.38
CA SER A 33 6.26 -12.80 0.19
C SER A 33 7.46 -13.09 -0.70
N ILE A 34 7.98 -14.28 -0.54
CA ILE A 34 9.10 -14.77 -1.34
C ILE A 34 8.76 -16.18 -1.81
N GLU A 35 9.10 -16.47 -3.04
CA GLU A 35 8.96 -17.83 -3.55
C GLU A 35 10.06 -18.71 -3.00
N THR A 36 9.69 -19.95 -2.69
CA THR A 36 10.64 -20.94 -2.22
C THR A 36 10.69 -22.12 -3.18
N ARG A 37 11.76 -22.85 -3.12
CA ARG A 37 11.93 -24.11 -3.86
C ARG A 37 12.44 -25.17 -2.91
N ILE A 38 12.06 -26.42 -3.19
CA ILE A 38 12.54 -27.54 -2.41
C ILE A 38 13.83 -28.04 -3.05
N MET A 39 14.88 -28.09 -2.25
CA MET A 39 16.19 -28.58 -2.66
C MET A 39 16.48 -29.91 -2.01
N ILE A 40 17.11 -30.80 -2.74
CA ILE A 40 17.61 -32.06 -2.21
C ILE A 40 19.11 -32.06 -2.41
N ASP A 41 19.85 -32.14 -1.30
CA ASP A 41 21.29 -32.07 -1.31
C ASP A 41 21.89 -33.31 -0.62
N GLY A 42 22.90 -33.90 -1.26
CA GLY A 42 23.59 -35.03 -0.67
C GLY A 42 24.24 -34.73 0.67
N ALA A 43 24.62 -33.48 0.92
CA ALA A 43 25.20 -33.06 2.19
C ALA A 43 24.21 -33.16 3.35
N ASN A 44 22.91 -33.15 3.06
CA ASN A 44 21.85 -33.32 4.06
C ASN A 44 21.27 -34.72 4.08
N ASN A 45 22.04 -35.73 3.63
CA ASN A 45 21.58 -37.10 3.56
C ASN A 45 20.32 -37.31 2.74
N GLY A 46 20.15 -36.52 1.67
CA GLY A 46 18.98 -36.56 0.81
C GLY A 46 17.71 -35.98 1.40
N ARG A 47 17.78 -35.32 2.54
CA ARG A 47 16.61 -34.64 3.11
C ARG A 47 16.26 -33.38 2.32
N PRO A 48 15.00 -33.20 1.92
CA PRO A 48 14.61 -31.99 1.29
C PRO A 48 14.66 -30.80 2.27
N TYR A 49 15.05 -29.65 1.76
CA TYR A 49 15.03 -28.40 2.54
C TYR A 49 14.50 -27.27 1.65
N PHE A 50 14.02 -26.23 2.30
CA PHE A 50 13.51 -25.06 1.58
C PHE A 50 14.63 -24.08 1.30
N SER A 51 14.66 -23.59 0.06
CA SER A 51 15.55 -22.51 -0.35
C SER A 51 14.70 -21.35 -0.85
N ALA A 52 15.02 -20.15 -0.40
CA ALA A 52 14.37 -18.95 -0.90
C ALA A 52 14.90 -18.63 -2.30
N LYS A 53 13.99 -18.30 -3.23
CA LYS A 53 14.41 -17.75 -4.51
C LYS A 53 14.99 -16.35 -4.29
N PRO A 54 15.94 -15.91 -5.14
CA PRO A 54 16.64 -14.65 -4.90
C PRO A 54 15.74 -13.41 -5.03
N ASN A 55 14.62 -13.51 -5.72
CA ASN A 55 13.71 -12.39 -5.94
C ASN A 55 12.44 -12.55 -5.12
N HIS A 56 11.96 -11.44 -4.56
CA HIS A 56 10.67 -11.43 -3.90
C HIS A 56 9.55 -11.62 -4.94
N LYS A 57 8.49 -12.28 -4.50
CA LYS A 57 7.30 -12.42 -5.32
C LYS A 57 6.59 -11.06 -5.41
N PRO A 58 6.21 -10.61 -6.62
CA PRO A 58 5.44 -9.37 -6.74
C PRO A 58 4.10 -9.47 -6.03
N GLU A 59 3.75 -8.42 -5.32
CA GLU A 59 2.48 -8.29 -4.60
C GLU A 59 1.79 -7.00 -5.05
N THR A 60 0.47 -6.99 -4.98
CA THR A 60 -0.33 -5.82 -5.32
C THR A 60 -0.82 -5.15 -4.06
N ILE A 61 -0.50 -3.87 -3.88
CA ILE A 61 -1.02 -3.05 -2.81
C ILE A 61 -2.09 -2.12 -3.39
N THR A 62 -3.16 -1.89 -2.63
CA THR A 62 -4.30 -1.11 -3.09
C THR A 62 -4.52 0.08 -2.17
N PHE A 63 -4.60 1.27 -2.77
CA PHE A 63 -4.86 2.52 -2.07
C PHE A 63 -6.22 3.05 -2.49
N GLU A 64 -7.07 3.39 -1.52
CA GLU A 64 -8.39 3.95 -1.80
C GLU A 64 -8.55 5.31 -1.14
N LYS A 65 -9.09 6.27 -1.88
CA LYS A 65 -9.35 7.61 -1.40
C LYS A 65 -10.67 8.12 -1.97
N GLY A 66 -11.52 8.65 -1.10
CA GLY A 66 -12.67 9.42 -1.54
C GLY A 66 -12.20 10.71 -2.21
N THR A 67 -12.73 11.01 -3.41
CA THR A 67 -12.38 12.23 -4.10
C THR A 67 -13.28 13.36 -3.63
N GLU A 68 -12.69 14.52 -3.35
CA GLU A 68 -13.41 15.73 -3.02
C GLU A 68 -13.78 16.48 -4.31
N VAL A 69 -14.79 17.35 -4.20
CA VAL A 69 -15.24 18.16 -5.33
C VAL A 69 -14.10 19.07 -5.81
N VAL A 70 -13.29 19.56 -4.88
CA VAL A 70 -12.10 20.35 -5.22
C VAL A 70 -10.88 19.55 -4.79
N PRO A 71 -10.11 19.00 -5.74
CA PRO A 71 -8.94 18.20 -5.39
C PRO A 71 -7.86 19.06 -4.76
N GLN A 72 -7.45 18.69 -3.56
CA GLN A 72 -6.39 19.40 -2.84
C GLN A 72 -4.99 18.87 -3.20
N HIS A 73 -4.90 17.69 -3.80
CA HIS A 73 -3.62 17.06 -4.11
C HIS A 73 -3.54 16.73 -5.59
N THR A 74 -3.05 17.69 -6.36
CA THR A 74 -2.87 17.50 -7.82
C THR A 74 -1.88 16.39 -8.13
N ALA A 75 -0.92 16.14 -7.23
CA ALA A 75 0.06 15.08 -7.40
C ALA A 75 -0.57 13.67 -7.50
N LEU A 76 -1.78 13.48 -6.97
CA LEU A 76 -2.48 12.21 -7.10
C LEU A 76 -2.78 11.86 -8.55
N TYR A 77 -2.96 12.86 -9.41
CA TYR A 77 -3.25 12.65 -10.82
C TYR A 77 -2.02 12.19 -11.62
N ASP A 78 -0.82 12.33 -11.05
CA ASP A 78 0.40 11.85 -11.70
C ASP A 78 0.58 10.34 -11.53
N LEU A 79 -0.21 9.72 -10.65
CA LEU A 79 -0.19 8.28 -10.43
C LEU A 79 -1.10 7.60 -11.44
N THR A 80 -0.58 7.39 -12.64
CA THR A 80 -1.29 6.73 -13.74
C THR A 80 -0.67 5.38 -14.04
N PRO A 81 -1.41 4.45 -14.68
CA PRO A 81 -0.86 3.14 -15.00
C PRO A 81 0.45 3.22 -15.78
N GLY A 82 1.43 2.45 -15.34
CA GLY A 82 2.77 2.43 -15.93
C GLY A 82 3.78 3.33 -15.23
N VAL A 83 3.35 4.18 -14.31
CA VAL A 83 4.27 5.06 -13.60
C VAL A 83 5.03 4.30 -12.54
N HIS A 84 6.35 4.42 -12.55
CA HIS A 84 7.22 3.89 -11.50
C HIS A 84 7.32 4.90 -10.36
N VAL A 85 7.24 4.41 -9.15
CA VAL A 85 7.36 5.23 -7.95
C VAL A 85 8.43 4.61 -7.06
N TYR A 86 9.30 5.44 -6.53
CA TYR A 86 10.41 5.02 -5.68
C TYR A 86 10.28 5.59 -4.28
N ASN A 87 10.82 4.86 -3.30
CA ASN A 87 10.87 5.31 -1.90
C ASN A 87 9.49 5.67 -1.35
N ILE A 88 8.61 4.70 -1.36
CA ILE A 88 7.25 4.87 -0.86
C ILE A 88 7.23 4.61 0.64
N MET A 89 6.68 5.54 1.41
CA MET A 89 6.49 5.36 2.85
C MET A 89 5.01 5.45 3.18
N ILE A 90 4.54 4.49 3.96
CA ILE A 90 3.15 4.43 4.41
C ILE A 90 3.16 4.62 5.93
N LEU A 91 2.60 5.73 6.39
CA LEU A 91 2.49 6.03 7.81
C LEU A 91 1.06 5.77 8.26
N VAL A 92 0.92 4.88 9.22
CA VAL A 92 -0.38 4.61 9.85
C VAL A 92 -0.49 5.51 11.06
N ARG A 93 -1.36 6.50 10.98
CA ARG A 93 -1.56 7.48 12.04
C ARG A 93 -2.88 7.27 12.77
N LYS A 94 -2.84 7.49 14.07
CA LYS A 94 -4.02 7.58 14.90
C LYS A 94 -4.00 8.95 15.56
N GLY A 95 -4.77 9.90 15.03
CA GLY A 95 -4.60 11.29 15.37
C GLY A 95 -3.25 11.82 14.91
N GLU A 96 -2.49 12.42 15.81
CA GLU A 96 -1.15 12.92 15.50
C GLU A 96 -0.06 11.87 15.71
N LYS A 97 -0.41 10.74 16.31
CA LYS A 97 0.58 9.71 16.64
C LYS A 97 0.76 8.74 15.48
N VAL A 98 2.01 8.50 15.11
CA VAL A 98 2.37 7.49 14.11
C VAL A 98 2.46 6.14 14.83
N GLU A 99 1.57 5.22 14.46
CA GLU A 99 1.53 3.88 15.06
C GLU A 99 2.46 2.90 14.36
N LYS A 100 2.48 2.96 13.03
CA LYS A 100 3.31 2.07 12.21
C LYS A 100 3.82 2.79 10.98
N VAL A 101 4.95 2.33 10.49
CA VAL A 101 5.55 2.83 9.25
C VAL A 101 5.94 1.64 8.39
N PHE A 102 5.53 1.67 7.13
CA PHE A 102 5.92 0.68 6.14
C PHE A 102 6.69 1.37 5.03
N GLY A 103 7.64 0.68 4.45
CA GLY A 103 8.43 1.18 3.33
C GLY A 103 8.40 0.24 2.14
N ILE A 104 8.36 0.80 0.96
CA ILE A 104 8.46 0.08 -0.32
C ILE A 104 9.52 0.81 -1.14
N ASP A 105 10.54 0.09 -1.60
CA ASP A 105 11.62 0.71 -2.38
C ASP A 105 11.15 1.16 -3.74
N GLU A 106 10.38 0.32 -4.42
CA GLU A 106 9.93 0.58 -5.77
C GLU A 106 8.58 -0.06 -6.02
N GLY A 107 7.72 0.66 -6.70
CA GLY A 107 6.43 0.15 -7.14
C GLY A 107 6.10 0.67 -8.53
N ILE A 108 5.21 -0.03 -9.21
CA ILE A 108 4.65 0.40 -10.47
C ILE A 108 3.14 0.45 -10.37
N VAL A 109 2.54 1.55 -10.78
CA VAL A 109 1.09 1.69 -10.81
C VAL A 109 0.55 0.83 -11.95
N THR A 110 -0.33 -0.11 -11.62
CA THR A 110 -0.90 -1.03 -12.60
C THR A 110 -2.33 -0.67 -12.98
N SER A 111 -3.07 -0.02 -12.09
CA SER A 111 -4.47 0.26 -12.33
C SER A 111 -4.92 1.48 -11.53
N VAL A 112 -5.76 2.29 -12.15
CA VAL A 112 -6.50 3.36 -11.48
C VAL A 112 -7.96 3.15 -11.81
N LYS A 113 -8.78 3.00 -10.78
CA LYS A 113 -10.20 2.72 -10.93
C LYS A 113 -11.02 3.75 -10.16
N TYR A 114 -12.23 3.98 -10.61
CA TYR A 114 -13.19 4.82 -9.91
C TYR A 114 -14.42 3.99 -9.59
N SER A 115 -15.07 4.32 -8.47
CA SER A 115 -16.37 3.75 -8.17
C SER A 115 -17.39 4.17 -9.22
N ASP A 116 -18.51 3.45 -9.28
CA ASP A 116 -19.55 3.74 -10.26
C ASP A 116 -20.07 5.16 -10.11
N LEU A 117 -20.27 5.82 -11.25
CA LEU A 117 -20.83 7.17 -11.30
C LEU A 117 -22.35 7.08 -11.40
N ASP A 118 -23.01 7.22 -10.26
CA ASP A 118 -24.46 7.19 -10.18
C ASP A 118 -24.94 8.46 -9.47
N GLY A 119 -25.52 9.37 -10.23
CA GLY A 119 -26.02 10.63 -9.70
C GLY A 119 -27.19 10.47 -8.72
N MET A 120 -27.81 9.31 -8.68
CA MET A 120 -28.94 9.03 -7.80
C MET A 120 -28.53 8.38 -6.47
N SER A 121 -27.31 7.85 -6.37
CA SER A 121 -26.92 7.06 -5.20
C SER A 121 -26.49 7.90 -4.01
N GLY A 122 -26.05 9.11 -4.21
CA GLY A 122 -25.49 9.94 -3.14
C GLY A 122 -24.18 9.42 -2.54
N GLN A 123 -23.57 8.42 -3.16
CA GLN A 123 -22.32 7.85 -2.67
C GLN A 123 -21.13 8.71 -3.07
N ILE A 124 -20.10 8.67 -2.22
CA ILE A 124 -18.86 9.38 -2.49
C ILE A 124 -18.12 8.64 -3.60
N LEU A 125 -17.60 9.38 -4.57
CA LEU A 125 -16.74 8.84 -5.61
C LEU A 125 -15.41 8.42 -4.99
N VAL A 126 -15.05 7.13 -5.14
CA VAL A 126 -13.81 6.58 -4.60
C VAL A 126 -12.85 6.30 -5.74
N ARG A 127 -11.62 6.77 -5.57
CA ARG A 127 -10.52 6.45 -6.49
C ARG A 127 -9.66 5.36 -5.87
N THR A 128 -9.43 4.30 -6.63
CA THR A 128 -8.65 3.15 -6.21
C THR A 128 -7.41 3.05 -7.08
N ILE A 129 -6.25 3.02 -6.45
CA ILE A 129 -4.96 2.87 -7.13
C ILE A 129 -4.36 1.53 -6.75
N GLU A 130 -4.06 0.71 -7.73
CA GLU A 130 -3.37 -0.55 -7.53
C GLU A 130 -1.92 -0.41 -7.99
N MET A 131 -1.01 -0.91 -7.18
CA MET A 131 0.42 -0.83 -7.43
C MET A 131 1.06 -2.18 -7.12
N GLN A 132 1.92 -2.65 -8.01
CA GLN A 132 2.74 -3.83 -7.74
C GLN A 132 4.08 -3.42 -7.17
N HIS A 133 4.55 -4.21 -6.22
CA HIS A 133 5.87 -4.02 -5.61
C HIS A 133 6.51 -5.38 -5.33
N THR A 134 7.81 -5.38 -5.07
CA THR A 134 8.56 -6.60 -4.81
C THR A 134 9.07 -6.71 -3.38
N GLY A 135 8.71 -5.79 -2.52
CA GLY A 135 9.11 -5.86 -1.12
C GLY A 135 8.53 -4.74 -0.30
N LEU A 136 7.80 -5.11 0.75
CA LEU A 136 7.27 -4.19 1.74
C LEU A 136 7.92 -4.53 3.07
N LEU A 137 8.44 -3.53 3.75
CA LEU A 137 9.08 -3.70 5.04
C LEU A 137 8.39 -2.84 6.09
N GLU A 138 8.17 -3.40 7.27
CA GLU A 138 7.77 -2.61 8.42
C GLU A 138 9.03 -1.97 9.00
N ILE A 139 9.01 -0.64 9.10
CA ILE A 139 10.15 0.12 9.60
C ILE A 139 9.98 0.32 11.11
N PRO A 140 10.91 -0.12 11.95
CA PRO A 140 10.83 0.11 13.40
C PRO A 140 10.82 1.60 13.73
N LYS A 141 9.99 1.94 14.70
CA LYS A 141 9.93 3.31 15.21
C LYS A 141 11.07 3.58 16.16
#